data_b84febba0e4d7b724a62179055d057b3
#
_entry.id   b84febba0e4d7b724a62179055d057b3
#
_cell.length_a   1.000
_cell.length_b   1.000
_cell.length_c   1.000
_cell.angle_alpha   90.00
_cell.angle_beta   90.00
_cell.angle_gamma   90.00
#
_symmetry.space_group_name_H-M   'P 1'
#
loop_
_entity.id
_entity.type
_entity.pdbx_description
1 polymer ?
#
loop_
_entity_poly.entity_id
_entity_poly.type
_entity_poly.pdbx_seq_one_letter_code
_entity_poly.pdbx_strand_id
1 'polypeptide(L)'
;MQITPYTRMVFYHETDRMDIVNHSNYIHMTEEARVDFMGKIGVGYQEMENQGLMLPVLGVSCTYKNSLHFGEHLAVYSYITKYNGFKLELRYDIYCVETGKLCAVATSSHCFTDTKIKPMRIADKYPEIHAFFLKAKEATYEKDAAQE
;
A
#
# COMPACT_ATOMS: atom_id res chain seq x y z
N MET A 1 -3.75 4.94 15.97
CA MET A 1 -2.64 3.97 15.76
C MET A 1 -1.55 4.65 14.94
N GLN A 2 -0.35 4.65 15.45
CA GLN A 2 0.81 5.24 14.78
C GLN A 2 1.65 4.13 14.16
N ILE A 3 1.99 4.26 12.88
CA ILE A 3 2.73 3.25 12.12
C ILE A 3 3.93 3.88 11.40
N THR A 4 4.81 3.03 10.88
CA THR A 4 5.98 3.46 10.10
C THR A 4 5.76 3.18 8.62
N PRO A 5 6.37 3.97 7.72
CA PRO A 5 6.26 3.70 6.28
C PRO A 5 7.01 2.42 5.90
N TYR A 6 6.64 1.85 4.76
CA TYR A 6 7.41 0.78 4.14
C TYR A 6 8.65 1.38 3.49
N THR A 7 9.83 0.89 3.84
CA THR A 7 11.10 1.40 3.31
C THR A 7 11.97 0.28 2.77
N ARG A 8 12.64 0.52 1.66
CA ARG A 8 13.71 -0.33 1.15
C ARG A 8 14.58 0.42 0.15
N MET A 9 15.70 -0.16 -0.19
CA MET A 9 16.56 0.35 -1.26
C MET A 9 15.96 0.01 -2.63
N VAL A 10 16.13 0.91 -3.59
CA VAL A 10 15.81 0.66 -5.00
C VAL A 10 16.77 -0.39 -5.55
N PHE A 11 16.24 -1.42 -6.23
CA PHE A 11 17.04 -2.48 -6.82
C PHE A 11 17.50 -2.12 -8.21
N TYR A 12 18.68 -2.62 -8.59
CA TYR A 12 19.24 -2.38 -9.92
C TYR A 12 18.30 -2.79 -11.05
N HIS A 13 17.65 -3.96 -10.93
CA HIS A 13 16.73 -4.46 -11.94
C HIS A 13 15.48 -3.61 -12.13
N GLU A 14 15.22 -2.67 -11.23
CA GLU A 14 14.05 -1.78 -11.33
C GLU A 14 14.32 -0.56 -12.20
N THR A 15 15.59 -0.30 -12.52
CA THR A 15 15.99 0.87 -13.32
C THR A 15 16.03 0.55 -14.81
N ASP A 16 15.88 1.59 -15.61
CA ASP A 16 15.94 1.49 -17.08
C ASP A 16 17.19 2.21 -17.63
N ARG A 17 17.23 2.40 -18.95
CA ARG A 17 18.37 3.05 -19.63
C ARG A 17 18.60 4.50 -19.21
N MET A 18 17.59 5.16 -18.61
CA MET A 18 17.70 6.53 -18.15
C MET A 18 18.23 6.61 -16.69
N ASP A 19 18.67 5.48 -16.13
CA ASP A 19 19.16 5.35 -14.75
C ASP A 19 18.10 5.64 -13.68
N ILE A 20 16.83 5.63 -14.05
CA ILE A 20 15.71 5.85 -13.12
C ILE A 20 14.84 4.61 -13.03
N VAL A 21 14.10 4.50 -11.95
CA VAL A 21 13.12 3.43 -11.78
C VAL A 21 12.11 3.46 -12.93
N ASN A 22 11.97 2.33 -13.62
CA ASN A 22 10.98 2.19 -14.69
C ASN A 22 9.57 2.32 -14.11
N HIS A 23 8.70 3.05 -14.82
CA HIS A 23 7.35 3.38 -14.34
C HIS A 23 6.52 2.17 -13.89
N SER A 24 6.68 1.01 -14.53
CA SER A 24 5.92 -0.20 -14.18
C SER A 24 6.25 -0.74 -12.79
N ASN A 25 7.43 -0.46 -12.28
CA ASN A 25 7.87 -0.97 -10.98
C ASN A 25 7.19 -0.27 -9.80
N TYR A 26 6.62 0.91 -9.99
CA TYR A 26 5.89 1.61 -8.93
C TYR A 26 4.65 0.84 -8.49
N ILE A 27 4.00 0.12 -9.39
CA ILE A 27 2.84 -0.72 -9.05
C ILE A 27 3.29 -1.87 -8.12
N HIS A 28 4.45 -2.47 -8.38
CA HIS A 28 5.03 -3.48 -7.49
C HIS A 28 5.34 -2.91 -6.10
N MET A 29 5.88 -1.69 -6.05
CA MET A 29 6.17 -1.01 -4.77
C MET A 29 4.90 -0.78 -3.95
N THR A 30 3.78 -0.44 -4.59
CA THR A 30 2.51 -0.29 -3.88
C THR A 30 1.99 -1.61 -3.34
N GLU A 31 2.17 -2.70 -4.08
CA GLU A 31 1.80 -4.03 -3.62
C GLU A 31 2.61 -4.44 -2.40
N GLU A 32 3.93 -4.25 -2.45
CA GLU A 32 4.82 -4.51 -1.31
C GLU A 32 4.39 -3.68 -0.09
N ALA A 33 4.13 -2.40 -0.30
CA ALA A 33 3.73 -1.47 0.76
C ALA A 33 2.37 -1.84 1.35
N ARG A 34 1.44 -2.31 0.54
CA ARG A 34 0.12 -2.75 1.00
C ARG A 34 0.23 -3.97 1.91
N VAL A 35 1.05 -4.95 1.53
CA VAL A 35 1.29 -6.13 2.36
C VAL A 35 1.90 -5.72 3.70
N ASP A 36 2.89 -4.84 3.69
CA ASP A 36 3.52 -4.32 4.89
C ASP A 36 2.51 -3.55 5.77
N PHE A 37 1.73 -2.66 5.16
CA PHE A 37 0.70 -1.88 5.83
C PHE A 37 -0.35 -2.76 6.52
N MET A 38 -0.86 -3.75 5.79
CA MET A 38 -1.86 -4.69 6.32
C MET A 38 -1.32 -5.44 7.54
N GLY A 39 -0.07 -5.87 7.49
CA GLY A 39 0.59 -6.50 8.64
C GLY A 39 0.68 -5.58 9.84
N LYS A 40 1.06 -4.32 9.61
CA LYS A 40 1.21 -3.31 10.67
C LYS A 40 -0.11 -2.94 11.35
N ILE A 41 -1.21 -2.93 10.61
CA ILE A 41 -2.53 -2.65 11.18
C ILE A 41 -3.19 -3.88 11.81
N GLY A 42 -2.55 -5.05 11.72
CA GLY A 42 -3.04 -6.27 12.36
C GLY A 42 -3.83 -7.22 11.47
N VAL A 43 -3.83 -6.98 10.15
CA VAL A 43 -4.55 -7.82 9.17
C VAL A 43 -3.55 -8.37 8.16
N GLY A 44 -2.86 -9.46 8.52
CA GLY A 44 -1.91 -10.10 7.60
C GLY A 44 -2.61 -10.72 6.40
N TYR A 45 -2.06 -10.51 5.20
CA TYR A 45 -2.61 -11.06 3.97
C TYR A 45 -2.75 -12.58 4.02
N GLN A 46 -1.70 -13.27 4.49
CA GLN A 46 -1.72 -14.72 4.54
C GLN A 46 -2.79 -15.25 5.48
N GLU A 47 -2.92 -14.63 6.64
CA GLU A 47 -3.94 -15.04 7.61
C GLU A 47 -5.35 -14.82 7.07
N MET A 48 -5.56 -13.68 6.41
CA MET A 48 -6.83 -13.36 5.77
C MET A 48 -7.17 -14.40 4.69
N GLU A 49 -6.21 -14.73 3.82
CA GLU A 49 -6.39 -15.73 2.78
C GLU A 49 -6.62 -17.12 3.36
N ASN A 50 -5.94 -17.48 4.47
CA ASN A 50 -6.14 -18.74 5.16
C ASN A 50 -7.57 -18.90 5.69
N GLN A 51 -8.24 -17.79 6.00
CA GLN A 51 -9.63 -17.76 6.41
C GLN A 51 -10.62 -17.74 5.24
N GLY A 52 -10.11 -17.78 4.01
CA GLY A 52 -10.93 -17.75 2.81
C GLY A 52 -11.37 -16.36 2.35
N LEU A 53 -10.73 -15.32 2.89
CA LEU A 53 -11.05 -13.93 2.52
C LEU A 53 -9.98 -13.41 1.56
N MET A 54 -10.42 -12.98 0.36
CA MET A 54 -9.55 -12.44 -0.68
C MET A 54 -9.80 -10.96 -0.88
N LEU A 55 -8.80 -10.27 -1.41
CA LEU A 55 -8.86 -8.83 -1.67
C LEU A 55 -8.28 -8.52 -3.06
N PRO A 56 -8.98 -8.92 -4.13
CA PRO A 56 -8.50 -8.67 -5.48
C PRO A 56 -8.42 -7.19 -5.80
N VAL A 57 -7.50 -6.85 -6.70
CA VAL A 57 -7.30 -5.49 -7.20
C VAL A 57 -8.31 -5.23 -8.31
N LEU A 58 -9.11 -4.17 -8.17
CA LEU A 58 -10.06 -3.74 -9.19
C LEU A 58 -9.47 -2.68 -10.10
N GLY A 59 -8.56 -1.85 -9.59
CA GLY A 59 -7.94 -0.80 -10.37
C GLY A 59 -6.71 -0.24 -9.68
N VAL A 60 -5.82 0.34 -10.47
CA VAL A 60 -4.62 1.02 -9.97
C VAL A 60 -4.40 2.29 -10.77
N SER A 61 -3.78 3.28 -10.13
CA SER A 61 -3.29 4.48 -10.81
C SER A 61 -1.94 4.87 -10.23
N CYS A 62 -1.15 5.59 -11.02
CA CYS A 62 0.12 6.13 -10.55
C CYS A 62 0.44 7.41 -11.32
N THR A 63 0.78 8.45 -10.59
CA THR A 63 1.26 9.73 -11.15
C THR A 63 2.69 9.94 -10.71
N TYR A 64 3.57 10.18 -11.67
CA TYR A 64 5.02 10.29 -11.45
C TYR A 64 5.41 11.76 -11.31
N LYS A 65 6.23 12.07 -10.30
CA LYS A 65 6.60 13.45 -9.98
C LYS A 65 8.11 13.70 -9.99
N ASN A 66 8.88 12.82 -9.37
CA ASN A 66 10.34 12.91 -9.32
C ASN A 66 10.93 11.50 -9.47
N SER A 67 12.14 11.40 -10.00
CA SER A 67 12.79 10.13 -10.26
C SER A 67 13.38 9.50 -9.02
N LEU A 68 13.36 8.18 -8.97
CA LEU A 68 14.11 7.36 -8.03
C LEU A 68 15.26 6.69 -8.79
N HIS A 69 16.41 6.54 -8.13
CA HIS A 69 17.63 5.98 -8.73
C HIS A 69 18.10 4.76 -7.95
N PHE A 70 18.85 3.90 -8.62
CA PHE A 70 19.48 2.75 -7.96
C PHE A 70 20.31 3.20 -6.75
N GLY A 71 20.16 2.50 -5.65
CA GLY A 71 20.87 2.79 -4.40
C GLY A 71 20.17 3.80 -3.51
N GLU A 72 19.23 4.57 -4.02
CA GLU A 72 18.38 5.41 -3.18
C GLU A 72 17.35 4.55 -2.45
N HIS A 73 16.79 5.07 -1.36
CA HIS A 73 15.77 4.38 -0.57
C HIS A 73 14.41 5.00 -0.81
N LEU A 74 13.41 4.15 -1.01
CA LEU A 74 12.03 4.59 -1.10
C LEU A 74 11.35 4.44 0.27
N ALA A 75 10.40 5.33 0.54
CA ALA A 75 9.51 5.25 1.69
C ALA A 75 8.08 5.41 1.18
N VAL A 76 7.24 4.43 1.45
CA VAL A 76 5.85 4.42 0.98
C VAL A 76 4.92 4.59 2.18
N TYR A 77 4.11 5.63 2.12
CA TYR A 77 3.08 5.94 3.12
C TYR A 77 1.74 5.52 2.56
N SER A 78 1.10 4.55 3.18
CA SER A 78 -0.17 3.99 2.73
C SER A 78 -1.32 4.53 3.58
N TYR A 79 -2.40 4.93 2.92
CA TYR A 79 -3.59 5.50 3.58
C TYR A 79 -4.85 4.83 3.03
N ILE A 80 -5.76 4.46 3.93
CA ILE A 80 -7.09 4.03 3.52
C ILE A 80 -7.90 5.28 3.23
N THR A 81 -8.34 5.45 1.98
CA THR A 81 -9.15 6.59 1.56
C THR A 81 -10.64 6.29 1.56
N LYS A 82 -11.02 5.02 1.34
CA LYS A 82 -12.40 4.56 1.42
C LYS A 82 -12.46 3.14 1.95
N TYR A 83 -13.41 2.89 2.84
CA TYR A 83 -13.68 1.56 3.35
C TYR A 83 -15.11 1.49 3.86
N ASN A 84 -15.87 0.50 3.41
CA ASN A 84 -17.26 0.30 3.82
C ASN A 84 -17.62 -1.16 4.16
N GLY A 85 -16.60 -2.01 4.39
CA GLY A 85 -16.83 -3.44 4.64
C GLY A 85 -16.97 -4.28 3.39
N PHE A 86 -17.04 -3.66 2.22
CA PHE A 86 -17.10 -4.33 0.91
C PHE A 86 -16.01 -3.83 -0.01
N LYS A 87 -15.89 -2.51 -0.16
CA LYS A 87 -14.85 -1.86 -0.98
C LYS A 87 -13.79 -1.24 -0.11
N LEU A 88 -12.55 -1.30 -0.60
CA LEU A 88 -11.38 -0.72 0.04
C LEU A 88 -10.58 0.04 -1.01
N GLU A 89 -10.27 1.30 -0.74
CA GLU A 89 -9.37 2.08 -1.59
C GLU A 89 -8.22 2.62 -0.76
N LEU A 90 -7.01 2.56 -1.34
CA LEU A 90 -5.80 3.08 -0.70
C LEU A 90 -5.14 4.11 -1.60
N ARG A 91 -4.44 5.05 -0.96
CA ARG A 91 -3.49 5.97 -1.59
C ARG A 91 -2.10 5.68 -1.04
N TYR A 92 -1.12 5.77 -1.90
CA TYR A 92 0.28 5.56 -1.57
C TYR A 92 1.09 6.78 -1.98
N ASP A 93 1.79 7.38 -1.02
CA ASP A 93 2.74 8.47 -1.29
C ASP A 93 4.14 7.88 -1.23
N ILE A 94 4.87 7.91 -2.35
CA ILE A 94 6.19 7.30 -2.49
C ILE A 94 7.25 8.40 -2.50
N TYR A 95 8.10 8.41 -1.47
CA TYR A 95 9.16 9.40 -1.29
C TYR A 95 10.54 8.77 -1.52
N CYS A 96 11.48 9.60 -1.97
CA CYS A 96 12.91 9.29 -1.88
C CYS A 96 13.41 9.76 -0.51
N VAL A 97 13.98 8.84 0.27
CA VAL A 97 14.47 9.16 1.62
C VAL A 97 15.62 10.18 1.56
N GLU A 98 16.58 9.98 0.65
CA GLU A 98 17.80 10.81 0.56
C GLU A 98 17.51 12.24 0.13
N THR A 99 16.55 12.46 -0.77
CA THR A 99 16.22 13.80 -1.27
C THR A 99 15.04 14.44 -0.56
N GLY A 100 14.22 13.65 0.13
CA GLY A 100 12.98 14.10 0.75
C GLY A 100 11.87 14.42 -0.25
N LYS A 101 12.06 14.14 -1.54
CA LYS A 101 11.09 14.48 -2.58
C LYS A 101 10.03 13.43 -2.75
N LEU A 102 8.81 13.87 -2.99
CA LEU A 102 7.70 13.01 -3.40
C LEU A 102 7.95 12.56 -4.85
N CYS A 103 8.11 11.24 -5.04
CA CYS A 103 8.44 10.66 -6.35
C CYS A 103 7.21 10.21 -7.12
N ALA A 104 6.20 9.68 -6.42
CA ALA A 104 4.96 9.24 -7.06
C ALA A 104 3.82 9.23 -6.07
N VAL A 105 2.61 9.37 -6.61
CA VAL A 105 1.36 9.16 -5.85
C VAL A 105 0.57 8.11 -6.60
N ALA A 106 0.21 7.05 -5.91
CA ALA A 106 -0.51 5.93 -6.50
C ALA A 106 -1.80 5.66 -5.72
N THR A 107 -2.74 4.98 -6.38
CA THR A 107 -3.97 4.51 -5.75
C THR A 107 -4.23 3.07 -6.15
N SER A 108 -4.94 2.34 -5.29
CA SER A 108 -5.47 1.03 -5.63
C SER A 108 -6.88 0.89 -5.08
N SER A 109 -7.73 0.16 -5.81
CA SER A 109 -9.08 -0.14 -5.37
C SER A 109 -9.29 -1.64 -5.33
N HIS A 110 -10.07 -2.10 -4.34
CA HIS A 110 -10.28 -3.50 -4.04
C HIS A 110 -11.71 -3.75 -3.60
N CYS A 111 -12.14 -5.00 -3.70
CA CYS A 111 -13.32 -5.47 -2.99
C CYS A 111 -12.99 -6.77 -2.27
N PHE A 112 -13.78 -7.11 -1.26
CA PHE A 112 -13.63 -8.38 -0.56
C PHE A 112 -14.39 -9.48 -1.30
N THR A 113 -13.76 -10.64 -1.42
CA THR A 113 -14.37 -11.82 -2.07
C THR A 113 -14.05 -13.08 -1.29
N ASP A 114 -14.79 -14.15 -1.59
CA ASP A 114 -14.42 -15.50 -1.16
C ASP A 114 -13.34 -16.09 -2.09
N THR A 115 -12.97 -17.35 -1.87
CA THR A 115 -11.96 -18.06 -2.68
C THR A 115 -12.38 -18.30 -4.13
N LYS A 116 -13.66 -18.13 -4.44
CA LYS A 116 -14.19 -18.25 -5.81
C LYS A 116 -14.38 -16.88 -6.47
N ILE A 117 -13.80 -15.83 -5.87
CA ILE A 117 -13.88 -14.45 -6.33
C ILE A 117 -15.32 -13.93 -6.34
N LYS A 118 -16.15 -14.44 -5.44
CA LYS A 118 -17.52 -13.98 -5.27
C LYS A 118 -17.51 -12.83 -4.25
N PRO A 119 -18.06 -11.65 -4.62
CA PRO A 119 -18.07 -10.49 -3.70
C PRO A 119 -18.82 -10.79 -2.40
N MET A 120 -18.30 -10.25 -1.30
CA MET A 120 -18.89 -10.43 0.03
C MET A 120 -18.64 -9.22 0.93
N ARG A 121 -19.59 -8.96 1.83
CA ARG A 121 -19.43 -7.99 2.91
C ARG A 121 -18.82 -8.68 4.12
N ILE A 122 -17.85 -8.04 4.78
CA ILE A 122 -17.08 -8.71 5.84
C ILE A 122 -17.55 -8.40 7.25
N ALA A 123 -18.38 -7.39 7.44
CA ALA A 123 -18.78 -6.95 8.78
C ALA A 123 -19.36 -8.08 9.64
N ASP A 124 -20.22 -8.93 9.08
CA ASP A 124 -20.88 -9.99 9.81
C ASP A 124 -20.03 -11.26 9.95
N LYS A 125 -19.35 -11.64 8.89
CA LYS A 125 -18.59 -12.91 8.86
C LYS A 125 -17.18 -12.77 9.46
N TYR A 126 -16.58 -11.59 9.32
CA TYR A 126 -15.22 -11.32 9.81
C TYR A 126 -15.20 -10.04 10.65
N PRO A 127 -15.89 -10.03 11.81
CA PRO A 127 -16.04 -8.80 12.60
C PRO A 127 -14.71 -8.25 13.13
N GLU A 128 -13.73 -9.10 13.42
CA GLU A 128 -12.42 -8.68 13.91
C GLU A 128 -11.63 -7.97 12.80
N ILE A 129 -11.63 -8.53 11.60
CA ILE A 129 -10.96 -7.93 10.43
C ILE A 129 -11.63 -6.60 10.10
N HIS A 130 -12.95 -6.57 10.11
CA HIS A 130 -13.71 -5.33 9.90
C HIS A 130 -13.31 -4.25 10.90
N ALA A 131 -13.18 -4.60 12.17
CA ALA A 131 -12.77 -3.66 13.22
C ALA A 131 -11.35 -3.11 12.98
N PHE A 132 -10.42 -3.94 12.53
CA PHE A 132 -9.06 -3.51 12.18
C PHE A 132 -9.06 -2.51 11.04
N PHE A 133 -9.85 -2.74 9.99
CA PHE A 133 -9.94 -1.79 8.88
C PHE A 133 -10.55 -0.46 9.30
N LEU A 134 -11.55 -0.47 10.18
CA LEU A 134 -12.13 0.75 10.71
C LEU A 134 -11.11 1.59 11.49
N LYS A 135 -10.28 0.93 12.30
CA LYS A 135 -9.19 1.60 13.01
C LYS A 135 -8.09 2.09 12.06
N ALA A 136 -7.80 1.32 11.02
CA ALA A 136 -6.75 1.64 10.07
C ALA A 136 -7.04 2.91 9.26
N LYS A 137 -8.31 3.27 9.09
CA LYS A 137 -8.68 4.55 8.47
C LYS A 137 -8.13 5.75 9.23
N GLU A 138 -7.91 5.62 10.52
CA GLU A 138 -7.40 6.67 11.40
C GLU A 138 -5.90 6.53 11.68
N ALA A 139 -5.22 5.59 11.02
CA ALA A 139 -3.80 5.38 11.20
C ALA A 139 -3.01 6.62 10.77
N THR A 140 -2.01 6.97 11.58
CA THR A 140 -1.13 8.09 11.33
C THR A 140 0.32 7.62 11.29
N TYR A 141 1.17 8.41 10.66
CA TYR A 141 2.60 8.15 10.59
C TYR A 141 3.36 9.09 11.49
N GLU A 142 4.48 8.61 12.06
CA GLU A 142 5.44 9.50 12.69
C GLU A 142 5.95 10.48 11.63
N LYS A 143 6.06 11.76 12.01
CA LYS A 143 6.62 12.76 11.10
C LYS A 143 8.07 12.39 10.85
N ASP A 144 8.37 12.06 9.62
CA ASP A 144 9.73 11.85 9.18
C ASP A 144 10.34 13.22 8.85
N ALA A 145 11.62 13.40 9.18
CA ALA A 145 12.37 14.61 8.84
C ALA A 145 12.34 14.91 7.33
N ALA A 146 12.14 13.89 6.49
CA ALA A 146 12.02 14.04 5.05
C ALA A 146 10.73 14.75 4.60
N GLN A 147 9.72 14.85 5.48
CA GLN A 147 8.43 15.50 5.17
C GLN A 147 8.34 16.95 5.67
N GLU A 148 9.33 17.37 6.41
CA GLU A 148 9.44 18.75 6.87
C GLU A 148 10.15 19.61 5.80
#